data_e706a4c878bba68aaadddd9fd3e8c165
#
_entry.id   e706a4c878bba68aaadddd9fd3e8c165
#
_cell.length_a   1.000
_cell.length_b   1.000
_cell.length_c   1.000
_cell.angle_alpha   90.00
_cell.angle_beta   90.00
_cell.angle_gamma   90.00
#
_symmetry.space_group_name_H-M   'P 1'
#
loop_
_entity.id
_entity.type
_entity.pdbx_description
1 polymer ?
#
loop_
_entity_poly.entity_id
_entity_poly.type
_entity_poly.pdbx_seq_one_letter_code
_entity_poly.pdbx_strand_id
1 'polypeptide(L)'
;MKNIKKAIISMIAIVGLSTNVNAFEGLSVGAAYSSLDFSTSGSEVARGAEGGGAMTVNKTTKTGSGDIGSIFAEYSFAQGSTIGIDYISGSTEIGKASRTEAGTTSGTVTASAAISNPMTFYVEPTYMVNDVFGVYVKTGATSITVQPKEVADAGNVVTSTYKDKDIWGIMTGVGAKYYVGNFFVKAEYLETEFQTYTHTSTTGDK
;
A
#
# COMPACT_ATOMS: atom_id res chain seq x y z
N MET A 1 -16.08 -2.93 9.26
CA MET A 1 -15.37 -1.76 8.70
C MET A 1 -13.89 -1.92 9.00
N LYS A 2 -13.08 -2.15 7.99
CA LYS A 2 -11.62 -2.22 8.14
C LYS A 2 -11.03 -0.87 7.74
N ASN A 3 -10.29 -0.25 8.63
CA ASN A 3 -9.55 0.98 8.35
C ASN A 3 -8.08 0.60 8.15
N ILE A 4 -7.56 0.83 6.96
CA ILE A 4 -6.12 0.81 6.74
C ILE A 4 -5.64 2.19 7.18
N LYS A 5 -4.94 2.26 8.31
CA LYS A 5 -4.61 3.57 8.89
C LYS A 5 -3.22 4.07 8.52
N LYS A 6 -2.26 3.18 8.25
CA LYS A 6 -0.90 3.60 7.90
C LYS A 6 -0.16 2.49 7.18
N ALA A 7 0.51 2.82 6.08
CA ALA A 7 1.65 2.08 5.56
C ALA A 7 2.87 2.98 5.74
N ILE A 8 3.84 2.53 6.49
CA ILE A 8 5.12 3.24 6.67
C ILE A 8 6.11 2.54 5.75
N ILE A 9 6.66 3.28 4.81
CA ILE A 9 7.75 2.79 3.96
C ILE A 9 9.03 3.34 4.55
N SER A 10 9.80 2.50 5.20
CA SER A 10 11.08 2.87 5.77
C SER A 10 12.20 2.41 4.85
N MET A 11 13.06 3.33 4.48
CA MET A 11 14.32 3.17 3.79
C MET A 11 14.23 2.54 2.39
N ILE A 12 14.32 3.39 1.40
CA ILE A 12 14.33 3.04 -0.02
C ILE A 12 15.72 3.32 -0.57
N ALA A 13 16.34 2.31 -1.20
CA ALA A 13 17.47 2.52 -2.07
C ALA A 13 16.95 2.64 -3.51
N ILE A 14 17.10 3.82 -4.10
CA ILE A 14 16.64 4.14 -5.45
C ILE A 14 17.82 4.38 -6.34
N VAL A 15 17.87 3.77 -7.51
CA VAL A 15 18.84 4.05 -8.56
C VAL A 15 18.08 4.54 -9.78
N GLY A 16 18.41 5.73 -10.25
CA GLY A 16 17.83 6.32 -11.44
C GLY A 16 18.87 6.71 -12.48
N LEU A 17 18.45 6.78 -13.72
CA LEU A 17 19.20 7.15 -14.90
C LEU A 17 18.51 8.30 -15.60
N SER A 18 19.20 9.44 -15.73
CA SER A 18 18.69 10.61 -16.44
C SER A 18 19.11 10.56 -17.91
N THR A 19 18.22 11.02 -18.79
CA THR A 19 18.49 11.13 -20.23
C THR A 19 19.36 12.34 -20.59
N ASN A 20 19.56 13.28 -19.68
CA ASN A 20 20.34 14.49 -19.91
C ASN A 20 21.73 14.42 -19.25
N VAL A 21 22.70 15.14 -19.84
CA VAL A 21 24.08 15.27 -19.33
C VAL A 21 24.11 15.97 -17.96
N ASN A 22 23.09 16.76 -17.65
CA ASN A 22 22.85 17.31 -16.32
C ASN A 22 21.74 16.49 -15.66
N ALA A 23 22.07 15.63 -14.72
CA ALA A 23 21.12 14.78 -13.99
C ALA A 23 20.05 15.58 -13.21
N PHE A 24 20.18 16.91 -13.12
CA PHE A 24 19.24 17.81 -12.46
C PHE A 24 17.99 18.16 -13.26
N GLU A 25 18.01 17.96 -14.59
CA GLU A 25 16.90 18.32 -15.46
C GLU A 25 16.63 17.22 -16.48
N GLY A 26 15.37 16.99 -16.79
CA GLY A 26 14.94 16.07 -17.83
C GLY A 26 14.28 14.80 -17.31
N LEU A 27 14.02 13.90 -18.25
CA LEU A 27 13.36 12.62 -17.98
C LEU A 27 14.36 11.65 -17.36
N SER A 28 13.93 10.96 -16.32
CA SER A 28 14.66 9.89 -15.65
C SER A 28 13.77 8.68 -15.46
N VAL A 29 14.38 7.51 -15.46
CA VAL A 29 13.74 6.24 -15.12
C VAL A 29 14.62 5.47 -14.17
N GLY A 30 14.02 4.64 -13.32
CA GLY A 30 14.80 3.87 -12.39
C GLY A 30 14.02 2.78 -11.68
N ALA A 31 14.68 2.14 -10.74
CA ALA A 31 14.11 1.14 -9.87
C ALA A 31 14.37 1.49 -8.41
N ALA A 32 13.44 1.09 -7.55
CA ALA A 32 13.56 1.27 -6.12
C ALA A 32 13.35 -0.07 -5.40
N TYR A 33 14.00 -0.20 -4.26
CA TYR A 33 13.79 -1.28 -3.31
C TYR A 33 13.36 -0.69 -1.98
N SER A 34 12.24 -1.15 -1.44
CA SER A 34 11.61 -0.58 -0.27
C SER A 34 11.32 -1.65 0.77
N SER A 35 11.60 -1.35 2.03
CA SER A 35 11.08 -2.11 3.16
C SER A 35 9.80 -1.43 3.65
N LEU A 36 8.71 -2.19 3.72
CA LEU A 36 7.38 -1.73 4.07
C LEU A 36 6.98 -2.23 5.44
N ASP A 37 6.48 -1.32 6.28
CA ASP A 37 5.69 -1.66 7.45
C ASP A 37 4.27 -1.19 7.24
N PHE A 38 3.29 -2.06 7.46
CA PHE A 38 1.88 -1.70 7.33
C PHE A 38 1.09 -2.06 8.58
N SER A 39 0.10 -1.23 8.87
CA SER A 39 -0.87 -1.46 9.95
C SER A 39 -2.28 -1.33 9.39
N THR A 40 -3.07 -2.39 9.58
CA THR A 40 -4.47 -2.41 9.20
C THR A 40 -5.33 -2.57 10.44
N SER A 41 -6.40 -1.80 10.58
CA SER A 41 -7.40 -1.99 11.62
C SER A 41 -8.77 -2.26 11.01
N GLY A 42 -9.49 -3.21 11.60
CA GLY A 42 -10.83 -3.56 11.16
C GLY A 42 -11.80 -3.70 12.32
N SER A 43 -13.07 -3.45 12.05
CA SER A 43 -14.15 -3.82 12.96
C SER A 43 -15.16 -4.68 12.21
N GLU A 44 -15.56 -5.77 12.82
CA GLU A 44 -16.64 -6.63 12.37
C GLU A 44 -17.81 -6.50 13.35
N VAL A 45 -19.01 -6.34 12.82
CA VAL A 45 -20.23 -6.41 13.62
C VAL A 45 -20.75 -7.85 13.51
N ALA A 46 -20.53 -8.64 14.53
CA ALA A 46 -21.14 -9.97 14.61
C ALA A 46 -22.62 -9.81 14.95
N ARG A 47 -23.50 -10.33 14.09
CA ARG A 47 -24.92 -10.46 14.44
C ARG A 47 -25.05 -11.59 15.47
N GLY A 48 -25.75 -11.32 16.56
CA GLY A 48 -26.09 -12.36 17.52
C GLY A 48 -26.91 -13.47 16.84
N ALA A 49 -26.86 -14.68 17.40
CA ALA A 49 -27.67 -15.78 16.92
C ALA A 49 -29.14 -15.37 16.80
N GLU A 50 -29.87 -16.00 15.86
CA GLU A 50 -31.32 -15.79 15.68
C GLU A 50 -32.03 -15.82 17.03
N GLY A 51 -32.51 -14.67 17.49
CA GLY A 51 -33.12 -14.56 18.82
C GLY A 51 -32.86 -13.23 19.55
N GLY A 52 -32.19 -12.26 18.93
CA GLY A 52 -32.08 -10.90 19.48
C GLY A 52 -30.89 -10.68 20.42
N GLY A 53 -29.82 -11.41 20.26
CA GLY A 53 -28.57 -11.19 21.00
C GLY A 53 -27.95 -9.82 20.65
N ALA A 54 -27.27 -9.21 21.62
CA ALA A 54 -26.59 -7.93 21.45
C ALA A 54 -25.55 -8.00 20.33
N MET A 55 -25.49 -6.99 19.47
CA MET A 55 -24.46 -6.85 18.45
C MET A 55 -23.10 -6.66 19.13
N THR A 56 -22.17 -7.53 18.81
CA THR A 56 -20.80 -7.42 19.31
C THR A 56 -19.91 -6.83 18.22
N VAL A 57 -19.23 -5.75 18.54
CA VAL A 57 -18.23 -5.14 17.63
C VAL A 57 -16.86 -5.66 17.99
N ASN A 58 -16.32 -6.52 17.13
CA ASN A 58 -14.97 -7.03 17.26
C ASN A 58 -14.00 -6.09 16.51
N LYS A 59 -13.02 -5.54 17.23
CA LYS A 59 -11.96 -4.73 16.63
C LYS A 59 -10.66 -5.52 16.56
N THR A 60 -10.02 -5.50 15.41
CA THR A 60 -8.73 -6.19 15.22
C THR A 60 -7.76 -5.25 14.52
N THR A 61 -6.54 -5.19 15.02
CA THR A 61 -5.42 -4.53 14.34
C THR A 61 -4.41 -5.59 13.94
N LYS A 62 -3.93 -5.52 12.71
CA LYS A 62 -2.87 -6.38 12.18
C LYS A 62 -1.76 -5.50 11.67
N THR A 63 -0.53 -5.87 12.00
CA THR A 63 0.70 -5.27 11.47
C THR A 63 1.44 -6.32 10.67
N GLY A 64 2.15 -5.89 9.64
CA GLY A 64 2.99 -6.74 8.83
C GLY A 64 4.12 -5.92 8.24
N SER A 65 5.15 -6.61 7.79
CA SER A 65 6.29 -6.03 7.08
C SER A 65 6.61 -6.85 5.85
N GLY A 66 7.25 -6.23 4.88
CA GLY A 66 7.69 -6.90 3.66
C GLY A 66 8.56 -5.98 2.82
N ASP A 67 9.31 -6.61 1.93
CA ASP A 67 10.18 -5.90 0.99
C ASP A 67 9.56 -5.94 -0.40
N ILE A 68 9.64 -4.82 -1.12
CA ILE A 68 9.09 -4.69 -2.46
C ILE A 68 10.03 -3.94 -3.38
N GLY A 69 9.97 -4.29 -4.65
CA GLY A 69 10.59 -3.54 -5.73
C GLY A 69 9.58 -2.72 -6.50
N SER A 70 9.99 -1.55 -6.96
CA SER A 70 9.21 -0.71 -7.86
C SER A 70 10.04 -0.21 -9.02
N ILE A 71 9.35 0.30 -10.04
CA ILE A 71 9.93 1.05 -11.15
C ILE A 71 9.30 2.44 -11.16
N PHE A 72 10.09 3.45 -11.52
CA PHE A 72 9.59 4.81 -11.59
C PHE A 72 10.04 5.51 -12.87
N ALA A 73 9.27 6.53 -13.24
CA ALA A 73 9.63 7.52 -14.23
C ALA A 73 9.38 8.91 -13.62
N GLU A 74 10.32 9.82 -13.83
CA GLU A 74 10.20 11.17 -13.28
C GLU A 74 10.78 12.22 -14.25
N TYR A 75 10.26 13.41 -14.16
CA TYR A 75 10.79 14.57 -14.85
C TYR A 75 11.29 15.59 -13.82
N SER A 76 12.57 15.91 -13.90
CA SER A 76 13.24 16.91 -13.06
C SER A 76 13.37 18.22 -13.81
N PHE A 77 13.06 19.32 -13.14
CA PHE A 77 13.21 20.67 -13.62
C PHE A 77 14.20 21.42 -12.73
N ALA A 78 14.42 22.70 -13.04
CA ALA A 78 15.43 23.53 -12.38
C ALA A 78 15.59 23.23 -10.88
N GLN A 79 16.85 23.08 -10.45
CA GLN A 79 17.25 22.75 -9.08
C GLN A 79 16.86 21.33 -8.60
N GLY A 80 16.61 20.39 -9.54
CA GLY A 80 16.36 19.01 -9.21
C GLY A 80 14.99 18.71 -8.59
N SER A 81 14.08 19.69 -8.55
CA SER A 81 12.69 19.45 -8.17
C SER A 81 12.02 18.55 -9.22
N THR A 82 11.17 17.63 -8.79
CA THR A 82 10.75 16.51 -9.62
C THR A 82 9.24 16.29 -9.53
N ILE A 83 8.64 15.87 -10.64
CA ILE A 83 7.32 15.21 -10.67
C ILE A 83 7.53 13.80 -11.19
N GLY A 84 6.79 12.82 -10.68
CA GLY A 84 7.00 11.44 -11.11
C GLY A 84 5.83 10.52 -10.84
N ILE A 85 6.01 9.31 -11.35
CA ILE A 85 5.14 8.17 -11.13
C ILE A 85 5.98 6.99 -10.69
N ASP A 86 5.52 6.28 -9.68
CA ASP A 86 6.11 5.03 -9.19
C ASP A 86 5.07 3.92 -9.30
N TYR A 87 5.49 2.75 -9.73
CA TYR A 87 4.65 1.58 -9.90
C TYR A 87 5.27 0.34 -9.30
N ILE A 88 4.52 -0.33 -8.46
CA ILE A 88 4.87 -1.61 -7.84
C ILE A 88 4.10 -2.71 -8.55
N SER A 89 4.81 -3.65 -9.15
CA SER A 89 4.22 -4.82 -9.80
C SER A 89 4.00 -5.93 -8.78
N GLY A 90 2.82 -6.53 -8.79
CA GLY A 90 2.52 -7.70 -7.97
C GLY A 90 1.47 -7.47 -6.89
N SER A 91 1.33 -8.46 -6.00
CA SER A 91 0.40 -8.42 -4.89
C SER A 91 1.05 -8.91 -3.61
N THR A 92 0.66 -8.32 -2.48
CA THR A 92 1.14 -8.69 -1.15
C THR A 92 -0.04 -8.92 -0.22
N GLU A 93 -0.05 -10.06 0.48
CA GLU A 93 -1.06 -10.34 1.50
C GLU A 93 -0.83 -9.43 2.72
N ILE A 94 -1.85 -8.68 3.11
CA ILE A 94 -1.80 -7.72 4.22
C ILE A 94 -2.53 -8.21 5.47
N GLY A 95 -3.18 -9.35 5.41
CA GLY A 95 -3.86 -9.92 6.55
C GLY A 95 -4.55 -11.23 6.24
N LYS A 96 -4.53 -12.11 7.24
CA LYS A 96 -5.21 -13.41 7.22
C LYS A 96 -5.84 -13.67 8.58
N ALA A 97 -7.06 -14.16 8.59
CA ALA A 97 -7.78 -14.59 9.78
C ALA A 97 -8.62 -15.84 9.47
N SER A 98 -8.68 -16.76 10.41
CA SER A 98 -9.52 -17.96 10.28
C SER A 98 -10.57 -17.97 11.37
N ARG A 99 -11.79 -18.42 11.04
CA ARG A 99 -12.87 -18.68 11.97
C ARG A 99 -13.39 -20.09 11.77
N THR A 100 -13.78 -20.73 12.84
CA THR A 100 -14.44 -22.06 12.79
C THR A 100 -15.95 -21.84 12.88
N GLU A 101 -16.66 -22.35 11.88
CA GLU A 101 -18.12 -22.42 11.90
C GLU A 101 -18.55 -23.71 12.57
N ALA A 102 -19.48 -23.60 13.52
CA ALA A 102 -20.03 -24.73 14.25
C ALA A 102 -21.52 -24.95 13.86
N GLY A 103 -21.94 -26.19 13.61
CA GLY A 103 -23.31 -26.49 13.24
C GLY A 103 -23.42 -27.65 12.25
N THR A 104 -24.52 -27.72 11.50
CA THR A 104 -24.75 -28.73 10.45
C THR A 104 -23.76 -28.63 9.29
N THR A 105 -23.08 -27.51 9.16
CA THR A 105 -21.99 -27.23 8.20
C THR A 105 -20.76 -26.76 8.99
N SER A 106 -20.04 -27.71 9.63
CA SER A 106 -18.82 -27.38 10.36
C SER A 106 -17.62 -27.30 9.40
N GLY A 107 -16.77 -26.32 9.61
CA GLY A 107 -15.54 -26.13 8.83
C GLY A 107 -14.82 -24.83 9.21
N THR A 108 -13.63 -24.65 8.68
CA THR A 108 -12.85 -23.44 8.90
C THR A 108 -12.93 -22.53 7.68
N VAL A 109 -13.32 -21.28 7.87
CA VAL A 109 -13.27 -20.24 6.86
C VAL A 109 -12.03 -19.38 7.11
N THR A 110 -11.21 -19.25 6.09
CA THR A 110 -10.05 -18.37 6.11
C THR A 110 -10.33 -17.16 5.25
N ALA A 111 -10.37 -15.99 5.87
CA ALA A 111 -10.43 -14.69 5.20
C ALA A 111 -9.04 -14.11 5.07
N SER A 112 -8.67 -13.67 3.89
CA SER A 112 -7.42 -12.97 3.61
C SER A 112 -7.70 -11.68 2.85
N ALA A 113 -6.76 -10.75 2.92
CA ALA A 113 -6.78 -9.53 2.10
C ALA A 113 -5.40 -9.30 1.52
N ALA A 114 -5.34 -9.00 0.24
CA ALA A 114 -4.12 -8.61 -0.44
C ALA A 114 -4.27 -7.19 -1.01
N ILE A 115 -3.16 -6.51 -1.19
CA ILE A 115 -3.06 -5.30 -2.01
C ILE A 115 -2.30 -5.62 -3.28
N SER A 116 -2.70 -5.01 -4.38
CA SER A 116 -2.04 -5.20 -5.67
C SER A 116 -1.88 -3.89 -6.41
N ASN A 117 -0.89 -3.86 -7.29
CA ASN A 117 -0.62 -2.80 -8.24
C ASN A 117 -0.59 -1.38 -7.65
N PRO A 118 0.14 -1.12 -6.55
CA PRO A 118 0.32 0.22 -6.06
C PRO A 118 0.90 1.13 -7.14
N MET A 119 0.27 2.30 -7.34
CA MET A 119 0.73 3.32 -8.26
C MET A 119 0.68 4.68 -7.56
N THR A 120 1.79 5.39 -7.58
CA THR A 120 1.94 6.68 -6.89
C THR A 120 2.30 7.77 -7.88
N PHE A 121 1.52 8.84 -7.90
CA PHE A 121 1.90 10.12 -8.53
C PHE A 121 2.45 11.04 -7.46
N TYR A 122 3.60 11.66 -7.70
CA TYR A 122 4.27 12.45 -6.68
C TYR A 122 4.96 13.69 -7.22
N VAL A 123 5.26 14.61 -6.30
CA VAL A 123 6.11 15.77 -6.50
C VAL A 123 7.19 15.78 -5.42
N GLU A 124 8.38 16.23 -5.77
CA GLU A 124 9.55 16.32 -4.89
C GLU A 124 10.20 17.71 -5.00
N PRO A 125 9.69 18.73 -4.29
CA PRO A 125 10.43 19.97 -4.10
C PRO A 125 11.78 19.68 -3.48
N THR A 126 12.86 20.04 -4.18
CA THR A 126 14.25 19.71 -3.81
C THR A 126 15.03 20.97 -3.50
N TYR A 127 15.81 20.92 -2.43
CA TYR A 127 16.82 21.92 -2.08
C TYR A 127 18.21 21.31 -2.31
N MET A 128 18.96 21.88 -3.25
CA MET A 128 20.34 21.46 -3.51
C MET A 128 21.27 22.05 -2.48
N VAL A 129 21.95 21.20 -1.72
CA VAL A 129 22.95 21.57 -0.73
C VAL A 129 24.28 21.94 -1.43
N ASN A 130 24.58 21.21 -2.51
CA ASN A 130 25.71 21.48 -3.42
C ASN A 130 25.39 20.88 -4.80
N ASP A 131 26.36 20.93 -5.71
CA ASP A 131 26.21 20.49 -7.12
C ASP A 131 25.88 19.00 -7.30
N VAL A 132 25.98 18.18 -6.28
CA VAL A 132 25.75 16.72 -6.39
C VAL A 132 24.82 16.16 -5.32
N PHE A 133 24.46 16.97 -4.31
CA PHE A 133 23.66 16.50 -3.19
C PHE A 133 22.49 17.43 -2.92
N GLY A 134 21.30 16.85 -2.85
CA GLY A 134 20.06 17.53 -2.52
C GLY A 134 19.24 16.80 -1.48
N VAL A 135 18.43 17.55 -0.76
CA VAL A 135 17.41 17.04 0.16
C VAL A 135 16.03 17.48 -0.33
N TYR A 136 15.00 16.69 -0.09
CA TYR A 136 13.67 16.99 -0.60
C TYR A 136 12.56 16.52 0.34
N VAL A 137 11.41 17.12 0.16
CA VAL A 137 10.14 16.62 0.65
C VAL A 137 9.44 15.91 -0.50
N LYS A 138 8.81 14.77 -0.26
CA LYS A 138 8.00 14.06 -1.26
C LYS A 138 6.56 14.01 -0.80
N THR A 139 5.65 14.35 -1.69
CA THR A 139 4.21 14.19 -1.44
C THR A 139 3.51 13.71 -2.71
N GLY A 140 2.46 12.92 -2.53
CA GLY A 140 1.77 12.33 -3.67
C GLY A 140 0.48 11.63 -3.31
N ALA A 141 -0.15 11.09 -4.34
CA ALA A 141 -1.35 10.27 -4.21
C ALA A 141 -1.05 8.84 -4.67
N THR A 142 -1.33 7.87 -3.81
CA THR A 142 -1.12 6.45 -4.07
C THR A 142 -2.47 5.76 -4.26
N SER A 143 -2.63 5.04 -5.35
CA SER A 143 -3.75 4.13 -5.59
C SER A 143 -3.30 2.70 -5.35
N ILE A 144 -4.12 1.90 -4.66
CA ILE A 144 -3.94 0.46 -4.49
C ILE A 144 -5.26 -0.26 -4.74
N THR A 145 -5.18 -1.50 -5.26
CA THR A 145 -6.34 -2.38 -5.37
C THR A 145 -6.36 -3.34 -4.18
N VAL A 146 -7.41 -3.29 -3.37
CA VAL A 146 -7.64 -4.23 -2.26
C VAL A 146 -8.41 -5.43 -2.78
N GLN A 147 -7.88 -6.62 -2.52
CA GLN A 147 -8.42 -7.92 -2.98
C GLN A 147 -8.77 -8.77 -1.76
N PRO A 148 -10.00 -8.66 -1.23
CA PRO A 148 -10.46 -9.54 -0.16
C PRO A 148 -10.86 -10.91 -0.72
N LYS A 149 -10.52 -11.99 0.02
CA LYS A 149 -10.82 -13.36 -0.37
C LYS A 149 -11.20 -14.20 0.84
N GLU A 150 -12.20 -15.03 0.69
CA GLU A 150 -12.54 -16.08 1.65
C GLU A 150 -12.37 -17.45 1.01
N VAL A 151 -11.83 -18.40 1.78
CA VAL A 151 -11.68 -19.81 1.38
C VAL A 151 -12.15 -20.69 2.54
N ALA A 152 -13.01 -21.65 2.25
CA ALA A 152 -13.43 -22.68 3.20
C ALA A 152 -12.63 -23.98 3.01
N ASP A 153 -12.32 -24.68 4.08
CA ASP A 153 -11.64 -25.98 4.04
C ASP A 153 -12.61 -27.16 3.83
N ALA A 154 -13.90 -26.96 4.00
CA ALA A 154 -14.93 -27.97 3.77
C ALA A 154 -16.01 -27.46 2.82
N GLY A 155 -16.47 -28.33 1.91
CA GLY A 155 -17.34 -27.98 0.78
C GLY A 155 -18.76 -27.52 1.12
N ASN A 156 -19.18 -27.57 2.40
CA ASN A 156 -20.51 -27.17 2.82
C ASN A 156 -20.54 -25.80 3.56
N VAL A 157 -19.41 -25.17 3.74
CA VAL A 157 -19.33 -23.84 4.39
C VAL A 157 -19.49 -22.75 3.33
N VAL A 158 -20.44 -21.86 3.57
CA VAL A 158 -20.68 -20.74 2.66
C VAL A 158 -19.58 -19.69 2.81
N THR A 159 -18.91 -19.39 1.71
CA THR A 159 -17.95 -18.28 1.64
C THR A 159 -18.59 -17.05 1.00
N SER A 160 -18.22 -15.88 1.48
CA SER A 160 -18.64 -14.61 0.88
C SER A 160 -17.78 -14.29 -0.33
N THR A 161 -18.42 -13.82 -1.38
CA THR A 161 -17.72 -13.28 -2.56
C THR A 161 -17.53 -11.78 -2.40
N TYR A 162 -16.32 -11.33 -2.62
CA TYR A 162 -15.95 -9.94 -2.49
C TYR A 162 -15.41 -9.42 -3.82
N LYS A 163 -15.73 -8.17 -4.13
CA LYS A 163 -15.16 -7.49 -5.31
C LYS A 163 -13.90 -6.76 -4.92
N ASP A 164 -12.93 -6.77 -5.83
CA ASP A 164 -11.76 -5.92 -5.74
C ASP A 164 -12.18 -4.44 -5.71
N LYS A 165 -11.44 -3.63 -5.00
CA LYS A 165 -11.73 -2.20 -4.89
C LYS A 165 -10.47 -1.38 -4.82
N ASP A 166 -10.44 -0.35 -5.65
CA ASP A 166 -9.39 0.66 -5.61
C ASP A 166 -9.66 1.65 -4.48
N ILE A 167 -8.61 1.93 -3.72
CA ILE A 167 -8.60 2.96 -2.69
C ILE A 167 -7.40 3.87 -2.88
N TRP A 168 -7.55 5.12 -2.45
CA TRP A 168 -6.52 6.13 -2.55
C TRP A 168 -5.96 6.49 -1.19
N GLY A 169 -4.68 6.81 -1.16
CA GLY A 169 -3.98 7.34 0.00
C GLY A 169 -3.16 8.56 -0.36
N ILE A 170 -2.84 9.35 0.64
CA ILE A 170 -1.89 10.47 0.52
C ILE A 170 -0.56 10.00 1.07
N MET A 171 0.47 10.13 0.25
CA MET A 171 1.86 9.83 0.60
C MET A 171 2.59 11.14 0.95
N THR A 172 3.36 11.10 2.02
CA THR A 172 4.25 12.19 2.41
C THR A 172 5.56 11.62 2.95
N GLY A 173 6.65 12.36 2.79
CA GLY A 173 7.93 11.95 3.34
C GLY A 173 9.06 12.90 3.02
N VAL A 174 10.26 12.45 3.33
CA VAL A 174 11.49 13.18 3.12
C VAL A 174 12.54 12.27 2.51
N GLY A 175 13.47 12.85 1.79
CA GLY A 175 14.54 12.10 1.17
C GLY A 175 15.78 12.95 0.87
N ALA A 176 16.80 12.22 0.42
CA ALA A 176 18.03 12.80 -0.08
C ALA A 176 18.39 12.19 -1.43
N LYS A 177 18.95 12.98 -2.32
CA LYS A 177 19.44 12.58 -3.65
C LYS A 177 20.94 12.84 -3.73
N TYR A 178 21.66 11.91 -4.33
CA TYR A 178 23.06 12.06 -4.68
C TYR A 178 23.28 11.74 -6.15
N TYR A 179 23.88 12.67 -6.88
CA TYR A 179 24.07 12.58 -8.32
C TYR A 179 25.51 12.19 -8.68
N VAL A 180 25.67 11.30 -9.64
CA VAL A 180 26.96 10.86 -10.20
C VAL A 180 26.84 10.84 -11.72
N GLY A 181 27.20 11.93 -12.38
CA GLY A 181 26.98 12.08 -13.82
C GLY A 181 25.50 11.99 -14.17
N ASN A 182 25.13 11.02 -15.02
CA ASN A 182 23.75 10.80 -15.42
C ASN A 182 22.98 9.87 -14.46
N PHE A 183 23.62 9.37 -13.43
CA PHE A 183 23.01 8.50 -12.42
C PHE A 183 22.67 9.31 -11.18
N PHE A 184 21.68 8.83 -10.45
CA PHE A 184 21.43 9.28 -9.10
C PHE A 184 20.99 8.13 -8.21
N VAL A 185 21.24 8.30 -6.92
CA VAL A 185 20.72 7.44 -5.88
C VAL A 185 19.88 8.30 -4.93
N LYS A 186 18.79 7.72 -4.42
CA LYS A 186 17.92 8.36 -3.42
C LYS A 186 17.84 7.47 -2.19
N ALA A 187 17.68 8.10 -1.04
CA ALA A 187 17.25 7.46 0.19
C ALA A 187 16.02 8.22 0.70
N GLU A 188 14.94 7.50 1.03
CA GLU A 188 13.64 8.09 1.38
C GLU A 188 13.07 7.47 2.64
N TYR A 189 12.33 8.27 3.38
CA TYR A 189 11.39 7.81 4.40
C TYR A 189 10.00 8.35 4.03
N LEU A 190 9.06 7.44 3.80
CA LEU A 190 7.73 7.77 3.30
C LEU A 190 6.66 7.20 4.23
N GLU A 191 5.56 7.91 4.35
CA GLU A 191 4.34 7.46 5.02
C GLU A 191 3.15 7.66 4.08
N THR A 192 2.29 6.64 3.96
CA THR A 192 1.06 6.73 3.17
C THR A 192 -0.14 6.45 4.07
N GLU A 193 -1.08 7.38 4.09
CA GLU A 193 -2.35 7.23 4.80
C GLU A 193 -3.48 7.00 3.79
N PHE A 194 -4.11 5.81 3.86
CA PHE A 194 -5.18 5.43 2.96
C PHE A 194 -6.56 5.77 3.52
N GLN A 195 -7.49 6.03 2.61
CA GLN A 195 -8.89 6.22 2.96
C GLN A 195 -9.48 4.99 3.64
N THR A 196 -10.44 5.23 4.52
CA THR A 196 -11.21 4.16 5.15
C THR A 196 -12.01 3.39 4.10
N TYR A 197 -11.88 2.08 4.11
CA TYR A 197 -12.59 1.18 3.22
C TYR A 197 -13.71 0.45 3.98
N THR A 198 -14.92 0.51 3.45
CA THR A 198 -16.06 -0.27 3.93
C THR A 198 -16.45 -1.28 2.87
N HIS A 199 -16.53 -2.53 3.27
CA HIS A 199 -16.97 -3.61 2.40
C HIS A 199 -18.24 -4.25 2.94
N THR A 200 -19.19 -4.54 2.04
CA THR A 200 -20.41 -5.27 2.36
C THR A 200 -20.36 -6.59 1.59
N SER A 201 -20.56 -7.71 2.26
CA SER A 201 -20.67 -9.02 1.62
C SER A 201 -21.83 -9.04 0.64
N THR A 202 -21.62 -9.65 -0.53
CA THR A 202 -22.69 -9.85 -1.54
C THR A 202 -23.54 -11.08 -1.26
N THR A 203 -23.07 -12.01 -0.43
CA THR A 203 -23.89 -13.10 0.11
C THR A 203 -24.73 -12.51 1.22
N GLY A 204 -25.96 -12.15 0.89
CA GLY A 204 -26.92 -11.71 1.91
C GLY A 204 -27.13 -12.82 2.91
N ASP A 205 -26.96 -12.51 4.19
CA ASP A 205 -27.48 -13.33 5.27
C ASP A 205 -28.99 -13.44 5.03
N LYS A 206 -29.44 -14.67 4.80
CA LYS A 206 -30.87 -15.03 4.90
C LYS A 206 -31.18 -15.39 6.33
#